data_010fe008accd1f21695166b409b1ff23
#
_entry.id   010fe008accd1f21695166b409b1ff23
#
_cell.length_a   1.000
_cell.length_b   1.000
_cell.length_c   1.000
_cell.angle_alpha   90.00
_cell.angle_beta   90.00
_cell.angle_gamma   90.00
#
_symmetry.space_group_name_H-M   'P 1'
#
loop_
_entity.id
_entity.type
_entity.pdbx_description
1 polymer ?
#
loop_
_entity_poly.entity_id
_entity_poly.type
_entity_poly.pdbx_seq_one_letter_code
_entity_poly.pdbx_strand_id
1 'polypeptide(L)'
;LAKLQFSPDLEVEGFDSPLHTLLKTHFEIVTPTKALFSEIASRAKQPEIKSLYESDDKAAKEKFLWGKDCLDLLSLELNDPLDANEFVGLLKPLQHRAYSISSSQQVYENEVHMTIASVRWMQTNREHRGVASTWLADGVKIGHPSQIFFTQNNNFRLPADDSAPIIMVGPGTG
;
A
#
# COMPACT_ATOMS: atom_id res chain seq x y z
N LEU A 1 -0.64 9.06 14.06
CA LEU A 1 -1.73 9.26 15.03
C LEU A 1 -1.53 10.54 15.83
N ALA A 2 -0.37 10.79 16.44
CA ALA A 2 -0.15 12.01 17.23
C ALA A 2 -0.41 13.32 16.47
N LYS A 3 -0.06 13.40 15.17
CA LYS A 3 -0.39 14.57 14.33
C LYS A 3 -1.88 14.74 14.05
N LEU A 4 -2.66 13.67 14.15
CA LEU A 4 -4.10 13.65 13.88
C LEU A 4 -4.91 13.77 15.17
N GLN A 5 -4.27 13.90 16.32
CA GLN A 5 -4.88 13.93 17.65
C GLN A 5 -5.73 12.67 17.98
N PHE A 6 -5.53 11.57 17.23
CA PHE A 6 -6.16 10.30 17.53
C PHE A 6 -5.38 9.55 18.62
N SER A 7 -6.08 9.07 19.65
CA SER A 7 -5.47 8.14 20.60
C SER A 7 -5.10 6.84 19.89
N PRO A 8 -3.88 6.29 20.11
CA PRO A 8 -3.51 4.99 19.57
C PRO A 8 -4.45 3.85 20.00
N ASP A 9 -4.95 3.94 21.22
CA ASP A 9 -5.79 2.93 21.87
C ASP A 9 -7.29 3.19 21.68
N LEU A 10 -7.66 4.13 20.77
CA LEU A 10 -9.04 4.44 20.48
C LEU A 10 -9.73 3.20 19.91
N GLU A 11 -10.87 2.85 20.49
CA GLU A 11 -11.76 1.83 19.96
C GLU A 11 -12.47 2.35 18.70
N VAL A 12 -12.59 1.51 17.69
CA VAL A 12 -13.23 1.81 16.43
C VAL A 12 -14.50 0.97 16.33
N GLU A 13 -15.62 1.59 16.01
CA GLU A 13 -16.90 0.91 15.92
C GLU A 13 -16.85 -0.24 14.91
N GLY A 14 -17.35 -1.40 15.33
CA GLY A 14 -17.37 -2.62 14.51
C GLY A 14 -16.06 -3.41 14.48
N PHE A 15 -15.05 -3.04 15.27
CA PHE A 15 -13.78 -3.76 15.36
C PHE A 15 -13.39 -4.05 16.80
N ASP A 16 -12.84 -5.25 17.04
CA ASP A 16 -12.35 -5.70 18.35
C ASP A 16 -10.91 -5.25 18.67
N SER A 17 -10.29 -4.51 17.76
CA SER A 17 -8.90 -4.06 17.89
C SER A 17 -8.81 -2.54 17.92
N PRO A 18 -7.86 -1.97 18.70
CA PRO A 18 -7.67 -0.52 18.75
C PRO A 18 -7.15 0.04 17.41
N LEU A 19 -7.41 1.32 17.19
CA LEU A 19 -7.11 2.04 15.94
C LEU A 19 -5.68 1.79 15.42
N HIS A 20 -4.66 1.86 16.31
CA HIS A 20 -3.28 1.67 15.86
C HIS A 20 -3.04 0.27 15.29
N THR A 21 -3.67 -0.76 15.84
CA THR A 21 -3.57 -2.14 15.35
C THR A 21 -4.26 -2.27 14.01
N LEU A 22 -5.46 -1.70 13.86
CA LEU A 22 -6.21 -1.70 12.61
C LEU A 22 -5.42 -1.04 11.48
N LEU A 23 -4.85 0.15 11.73
CA LEU A 23 -4.04 0.87 10.73
C LEU A 23 -2.73 0.16 10.40
N LYS A 24 -2.21 -0.65 11.32
CA LYS A 24 -0.97 -1.43 11.11
C LYS A 24 -1.21 -2.72 10.33
N THR A 25 -2.36 -3.37 10.49
CA THR A 25 -2.56 -4.76 10.06
C THR A 25 -3.76 -4.99 9.15
N HIS A 26 -4.76 -4.09 9.16
CA HIS A 26 -6.04 -4.33 8.49
C HIS A 26 -6.30 -3.40 7.31
N PHE A 27 -5.81 -2.16 7.37
CA PHE A 27 -6.14 -1.15 6.38
C PHE A 27 -4.96 -0.69 5.54
N GLU A 28 -5.24 -0.43 4.26
CA GLU A 28 -4.30 0.21 3.34
C GLU A 28 -4.26 1.71 3.62
N ILE A 29 -3.11 2.20 4.10
CA ILE A 29 -2.90 3.61 4.44
C ILE A 29 -1.86 4.32 3.56
N VAL A 30 -1.16 3.57 2.70
CA VAL A 30 -0.16 4.12 1.78
C VAL A 30 -0.81 4.63 0.49
N THR A 31 -1.89 3.98 0.05
CA THR A 31 -2.60 4.40 -1.16
C THR A 31 -3.98 4.95 -0.79
N PRO A 32 -4.20 6.28 -0.82
CA PRO A 32 -5.49 6.88 -0.51
C PRO A 32 -6.60 6.36 -1.42
N THR A 33 -7.76 6.14 -0.85
CA THR A 33 -8.97 5.81 -1.63
C THR A 33 -9.55 7.05 -2.30
N LYS A 34 -10.36 6.84 -3.34
CA LYS A 34 -11.13 7.94 -3.94
C LYS A 34 -12.13 8.54 -2.94
N ALA A 35 -12.71 7.70 -2.07
CA ALA A 35 -13.64 8.15 -1.03
C ALA A 35 -12.92 9.07 -0.02
N LEU A 36 -11.73 8.70 0.46
CA LEU A 36 -10.95 9.56 1.34
C LEU A 36 -10.58 10.88 0.66
N PHE A 37 -10.13 10.85 -0.60
CA PHE A 37 -9.81 12.09 -1.31
C PHE A 37 -11.04 12.97 -1.50
N SER A 38 -12.20 12.39 -1.81
CA SER A 38 -13.48 13.11 -1.91
C SER A 38 -13.81 13.85 -0.61
N GLU A 39 -13.76 13.14 0.50
CA GLU A 39 -14.12 13.67 1.81
C GLU A 39 -13.15 14.76 2.25
N ILE A 40 -11.85 14.54 2.09
CA ILE A 40 -10.82 15.56 2.36
C ILE A 40 -11.02 16.81 1.48
N ALA A 41 -11.29 16.64 0.20
CA ALA A 41 -11.47 17.75 -0.73
C ALA A 41 -12.72 18.59 -0.38
N SER A 42 -13.81 17.95 0.06
CA SER A 42 -15.03 18.64 0.48
C SER A 42 -14.83 19.51 1.73
N ARG A 43 -13.94 19.09 2.63
CA ARG A 43 -13.62 19.75 3.90
C ARG A 43 -12.39 20.66 3.85
N ALA A 44 -11.60 20.61 2.77
CA ALA A 44 -10.36 21.38 2.66
C ALA A 44 -10.63 22.89 2.73
N LYS A 45 -9.76 23.61 3.47
CA LYS A 45 -9.78 25.08 3.51
C LYS A 45 -9.31 25.69 2.19
N GLN A 46 -8.44 24.99 1.47
CA GLN A 46 -7.91 25.41 0.18
C GLN A 46 -8.92 25.12 -0.94
N PRO A 47 -9.50 26.17 -1.57
CA PRO A 47 -10.51 26.00 -2.61
C PRO A 47 -9.98 25.27 -3.85
N GLU A 48 -8.66 25.32 -4.09
CA GLU A 48 -8.00 24.66 -5.21
C GLU A 48 -8.10 23.13 -5.11
N ILE A 49 -8.11 22.57 -3.90
CA ILE A 49 -8.23 21.12 -3.67
C ILE A 49 -9.64 20.66 -4.01
N LYS A 50 -10.64 21.43 -3.60
CA LYS A 50 -12.05 21.17 -3.95
C LYS A 50 -12.26 21.26 -5.46
N SER A 51 -11.79 22.35 -6.08
CA SER A 51 -11.90 22.55 -7.54
C SER A 51 -11.17 21.44 -8.32
N LEU A 52 -10.01 20.99 -7.83
CA LEU A 52 -9.30 19.86 -8.43
C LEU A 52 -10.14 18.60 -8.36
N TYR A 53 -10.74 18.30 -7.21
CA TYR A 53 -11.55 17.08 -7.07
C TYR A 53 -12.79 17.13 -7.98
N GLU A 54 -13.47 18.26 -8.07
CA GLU A 54 -14.67 18.48 -8.89
C GLU A 54 -14.37 18.53 -10.40
N SER A 55 -13.13 18.78 -10.80
CA SER A 55 -12.73 18.82 -12.21
C SER A 55 -12.83 17.45 -12.88
N ASP A 56 -12.90 17.42 -14.21
CA ASP A 56 -12.78 16.19 -15.02
C ASP A 56 -11.32 15.82 -15.34
N ASP A 57 -10.35 16.62 -14.86
CA ASP A 57 -8.93 16.41 -15.14
C ASP A 57 -8.36 15.27 -14.28
N LYS A 58 -8.41 14.04 -14.82
CA LYS A 58 -7.86 12.86 -14.19
C LYS A 58 -6.34 12.95 -13.99
N ALA A 59 -5.63 13.54 -14.97
CA ALA A 59 -4.17 13.64 -14.90
C ALA A 59 -3.73 14.59 -13.77
N ALA A 60 -4.43 15.70 -13.58
CA ALA A 60 -4.17 16.62 -12.47
C ALA A 60 -4.47 15.96 -11.11
N LYS A 61 -5.53 15.17 -10.97
CA LYS A 61 -5.85 14.40 -9.75
C LYS A 61 -4.77 13.36 -9.44
N GLU A 62 -4.35 12.59 -10.44
CA GLU A 62 -3.28 11.61 -10.31
C GLU A 62 -1.96 12.28 -9.91
N LYS A 63 -1.61 13.38 -10.57
CA LYS A 63 -0.42 14.18 -10.22
C LYS A 63 -0.46 14.73 -8.79
N PHE A 64 -1.63 15.19 -8.34
CA PHE A 64 -1.79 15.66 -6.96
C PHE A 64 -1.60 14.56 -5.93
N LEU A 65 -2.15 13.36 -6.20
CA LEU A 65 -2.05 12.19 -5.31
C LEU A 65 -0.70 11.47 -5.42
N TRP A 66 0.08 11.74 -6.46
CA TRP A 66 1.34 11.05 -6.71
C TRP A 66 2.28 11.11 -5.51
N GLY A 67 2.66 9.96 -5.00
CA GLY A 67 3.57 9.80 -3.88
C GLY A 67 3.01 10.17 -2.50
N LYS A 68 1.74 10.60 -2.40
CA LYS A 68 1.08 10.90 -1.13
C LYS A 68 0.38 9.68 -0.55
N ASP A 69 0.38 9.59 0.76
CA ASP A 69 -0.41 8.60 1.51
C ASP A 69 -1.58 9.24 2.26
N CYS A 70 -2.33 8.43 3.01
CA CYS A 70 -3.48 8.93 3.78
C CYS A 70 -3.08 9.99 4.82
N LEU A 71 -1.87 9.91 5.41
CA LEU A 71 -1.42 10.90 6.37
C LEU A 71 -1.17 12.27 5.70
N ASP A 72 -0.67 12.28 4.46
CA ASP A 72 -0.47 13.53 3.72
C ASP A 72 -1.79 14.22 3.45
N LEU A 73 -2.84 13.47 3.10
CA LEU A 73 -4.18 14.03 2.90
C LEU A 73 -4.78 14.54 4.20
N LEU A 74 -4.69 13.76 5.28
CA LEU A 74 -5.19 14.16 6.60
C LEU A 74 -4.40 15.32 7.22
N SER A 75 -3.20 15.62 6.72
CA SER A 75 -2.38 16.75 7.18
C SER A 75 -2.75 18.07 6.48
N LEU A 76 -3.68 18.06 5.54
CA LEU A 76 -4.23 19.27 4.95
C LEU A 76 -5.09 20.02 5.98
N GLU A 77 -5.18 21.33 5.83
CA GLU A 77 -6.07 22.11 6.68
C GLU A 77 -7.53 21.89 6.28
N LEU A 78 -8.33 21.43 7.24
CA LEU A 78 -9.75 21.15 7.05
C LEU A 78 -10.60 22.13 7.85
N ASN A 79 -11.78 22.48 7.34
CA ASN A 79 -12.80 23.25 8.07
C ASN A 79 -13.42 22.39 9.20
N ASP A 80 -13.59 21.11 8.92
CA ASP A 80 -14.14 20.10 9.82
C ASP A 80 -13.28 18.85 9.73
N PRO A 81 -12.43 18.57 10.73
CA PRO A 81 -11.58 17.40 10.75
C PRO A 81 -12.38 16.10 10.82
N LEU A 82 -11.88 15.05 10.15
CA LEU A 82 -12.45 13.71 10.26
C LEU A 82 -12.23 13.16 11.66
N ASP A 83 -13.22 12.47 12.22
CA ASP A 83 -13.03 11.62 13.36
C ASP A 83 -12.42 10.26 12.94
N ALA A 84 -12.08 9.42 13.91
CA ALA A 84 -11.41 8.15 13.64
C ALA A 84 -12.32 7.11 12.97
N ASN A 85 -13.61 7.06 13.31
CA ASN A 85 -14.57 6.14 12.71
C ASN A 85 -14.86 6.53 11.26
N GLU A 86 -15.07 7.83 11.00
CA GLU A 86 -15.18 8.37 9.65
C GLU A 86 -13.95 8.01 8.82
N PHE A 87 -12.76 8.26 9.35
CA PHE A 87 -11.52 7.96 8.64
C PHE A 87 -11.40 6.47 8.30
N VAL A 88 -11.61 5.58 9.27
CA VAL A 88 -11.54 4.13 9.04
C VAL A 88 -12.58 3.67 8.01
N GLY A 89 -13.79 4.22 8.05
CA GLY A 89 -14.85 3.94 7.08
C GLY A 89 -14.50 4.32 5.62
N LEU A 90 -13.53 5.22 5.43
CA LEU A 90 -13.06 5.66 4.11
C LEU A 90 -11.85 4.86 3.60
N LEU A 91 -11.27 3.97 4.43
CA LEU A 91 -10.15 3.14 4.05
C LEU A 91 -10.63 1.87 3.31
N LYS A 92 -9.71 1.24 2.63
CA LYS A 92 -9.91 -0.12 2.07
C LYS A 92 -9.09 -1.14 2.86
N PRO A 93 -9.51 -2.40 2.90
CA PRO A 93 -8.73 -3.45 3.51
C PRO A 93 -7.33 -3.56 2.90
N LEU A 94 -6.34 -3.88 3.73
CA LEU A 94 -4.98 -4.13 3.29
C LEU A 94 -4.97 -5.33 2.33
N GLN A 95 -4.42 -5.13 1.14
CA GLN A 95 -4.36 -6.15 0.12
C GLN A 95 -3.03 -6.91 0.20
N HIS A 96 -3.06 -8.20 -0.14
CA HIS A 96 -1.85 -8.97 -0.34
C HIS A 96 -0.99 -8.39 -1.48
N ARG A 97 0.30 -8.70 -1.48
CA ARG A 97 1.23 -8.33 -2.55
C ARG A 97 1.81 -9.60 -3.18
N ALA A 98 1.77 -9.66 -4.50
CA ALA A 98 2.36 -10.75 -5.25
C ALA A 98 3.84 -10.45 -5.53
N TYR A 99 4.69 -11.47 -5.34
CA TYR A 99 6.11 -11.45 -5.69
C TYR A 99 6.43 -12.67 -6.53
N SER A 100 7.24 -12.49 -7.56
CA SER A 100 7.67 -13.59 -8.41
C SER A 100 8.63 -14.51 -7.66
N ILE A 101 8.41 -15.82 -7.79
CA ILE A 101 9.32 -16.84 -7.26
C ILE A 101 10.49 -16.96 -8.25
N SER A 102 11.72 -16.83 -7.75
CA SER A 102 12.95 -16.94 -8.52
C SER A 102 13.67 -18.29 -8.35
N SER A 103 13.24 -19.13 -7.41
CA SER A 103 13.78 -20.49 -7.21
C SER A 103 13.00 -21.55 -7.97
N SER A 104 13.67 -22.64 -8.31
CA SER A 104 13.04 -23.86 -8.81
C SER A 104 12.73 -24.81 -7.66
N GLN A 105 11.49 -25.29 -7.56
CA GLN A 105 11.09 -26.29 -6.57
C GLN A 105 11.82 -27.62 -6.75
N GLN A 106 12.26 -27.94 -7.97
CA GLN A 106 13.04 -29.16 -8.24
C GLN A 106 14.46 -29.11 -7.63
N VAL A 107 14.98 -27.90 -7.40
CA VAL A 107 16.31 -27.66 -6.79
C VAL A 107 16.19 -27.36 -5.31
N TYR A 108 15.16 -26.59 -4.93
CA TYR A 108 14.91 -26.13 -3.57
C TYR A 108 13.51 -26.58 -3.13
N GLU A 109 13.41 -27.87 -2.74
CA GLU A 109 12.12 -28.54 -2.48
C GLU A 109 11.28 -27.85 -1.38
N ASN A 110 11.94 -27.29 -0.36
CA ASN A 110 11.30 -26.74 0.84
C ASN A 110 11.55 -25.23 1.00
N GLU A 111 12.02 -24.57 -0.04
CA GLU A 111 12.35 -23.14 0.00
C GLU A 111 11.72 -22.37 -1.16
N VAL A 112 11.43 -21.13 -0.92
CA VAL A 112 11.01 -20.16 -1.94
C VAL A 112 11.95 -18.95 -1.88
N HIS A 113 12.64 -18.68 -2.99
CA HIS A 113 13.51 -17.52 -3.12
C HIS A 113 12.77 -16.41 -3.87
N MET A 114 12.95 -15.19 -3.40
CA MET A 114 12.35 -13.99 -4.02
C MET A 114 13.38 -12.85 -4.00
N THR A 115 13.43 -12.06 -5.07
CA THR A 115 14.20 -10.81 -5.10
C THR A 115 13.25 -9.64 -4.96
N ILE A 116 13.39 -8.87 -3.88
CA ILE A 116 12.45 -7.83 -3.52
C ILE A 116 13.20 -6.51 -3.32
N ALA A 117 12.84 -5.48 -4.11
CA ALA A 117 13.31 -4.13 -3.87
C ALA A 117 12.52 -3.49 -2.71
N SER A 118 13.23 -2.99 -1.71
CA SER A 118 12.62 -2.21 -0.63
C SER A 118 12.22 -0.83 -1.14
N VAL A 119 10.95 -0.61 -1.34
CA VAL A 119 10.40 0.62 -1.92
C VAL A 119 10.36 1.72 -0.86
N ARG A 120 11.09 2.81 -1.10
CA ARG A 120 11.13 4.02 -0.27
C ARG A 120 11.20 5.25 -1.15
N TRP A 121 10.52 6.33 -0.74
CA TRP A 121 10.58 7.60 -1.46
C TRP A 121 10.37 8.78 -0.51
N MET A 122 10.83 9.95 -0.93
CA MET A 122 10.61 11.20 -0.21
C MET A 122 9.46 11.96 -0.83
N GLN A 123 8.49 12.33 -0.03
CA GLN A 123 7.36 13.18 -0.41
C GLN A 123 6.96 14.05 0.78
N THR A 124 6.56 15.30 0.55
CA THR A 124 6.11 16.21 1.62
C THR A 124 7.08 16.31 2.82
N ASN A 125 8.40 16.31 2.53
CA ASN A 125 9.50 16.31 3.53
C ASN A 125 9.44 15.11 4.52
N ARG A 126 8.86 13.98 4.09
CA ARG A 126 8.76 12.75 4.86
C ARG A 126 9.15 11.55 4.01
N GLU A 127 9.85 10.59 4.62
CA GLU A 127 10.08 9.28 4.00
C GLU A 127 8.77 8.48 4.01
N HIS A 128 8.40 7.98 2.84
CA HIS A 128 7.32 7.03 2.63
C HIS A 128 7.90 5.64 2.37
N ARG A 129 7.13 4.60 2.70
CA ARG A 129 7.58 3.22 2.66
C ARG A 129 6.51 2.32 2.05
N GLY A 130 6.93 1.43 1.15
CA GLY A 130 6.07 0.38 0.64
C GLY A 130 5.73 -0.63 1.74
N VAL A 131 4.44 -0.96 1.92
CA VAL A 131 3.95 -1.77 3.05
C VAL A 131 4.67 -3.12 3.16
N ALA A 132 4.54 -3.97 2.15
CA ALA A 132 5.09 -5.34 2.20
C ALA A 132 6.61 -5.36 2.02
N SER A 133 7.15 -4.59 1.07
CA SER A 133 8.58 -4.61 0.76
C SER A 133 9.45 -4.12 1.91
N THR A 134 9.03 -3.08 2.63
CA THR A 134 9.79 -2.59 3.78
C THR A 134 9.55 -3.43 5.03
N TRP A 135 8.35 -4.02 5.19
CA TRP A 135 8.10 -4.98 6.26
C TRP A 135 9.01 -6.21 6.12
N LEU A 136 9.16 -6.74 4.90
CA LEU A 136 10.09 -7.84 4.62
C LEU A 136 11.55 -7.46 4.86
N ALA A 137 11.95 -6.23 4.48
CA ALA A 137 13.33 -5.78 4.62
C ALA A 137 13.72 -5.46 6.07
N ASP A 138 12.83 -4.83 6.83
CA ASP A 138 13.16 -4.24 8.15
C ASP A 138 12.48 -4.97 9.31
N GLY A 139 11.29 -5.55 9.08
CA GLY A 139 10.44 -6.11 10.12
C GLY A 139 10.60 -7.60 10.32
N VAL A 140 10.88 -8.35 9.25
CA VAL A 140 11.02 -9.81 9.30
C VAL A 140 12.42 -10.20 9.75
N LYS A 141 12.49 -11.08 10.74
CA LYS A 141 13.75 -11.67 11.21
C LYS A 141 13.79 -13.14 10.81
N ILE A 142 14.98 -13.73 10.77
CA ILE A 142 15.16 -15.18 10.55
C ILE A 142 14.34 -15.94 11.61
N GLY A 143 13.53 -16.90 11.13
CA GLY A 143 12.62 -17.69 11.97
C GLY A 143 11.25 -17.03 12.21
N HIS A 144 11.00 -15.84 11.69
CA HIS A 144 9.69 -15.20 11.78
C HIS A 144 8.68 -15.88 10.86
N PRO A 145 7.57 -16.43 11.37
CA PRO A 145 6.53 -17.02 10.53
C PRO A 145 5.80 -15.94 9.73
N SER A 146 5.56 -16.21 8.45
CA SER A 146 4.81 -15.32 7.56
C SER A 146 3.71 -16.10 6.85
N GLN A 147 2.52 -15.50 6.78
CA GLN A 147 1.42 -16.09 6.03
C GLN A 147 1.60 -15.81 4.55
N ILE A 148 1.65 -16.86 3.75
CA ILE A 148 1.77 -16.80 2.30
C ILE A 148 0.75 -17.72 1.63
N PHE A 149 0.47 -17.44 0.37
CA PHE A 149 -0.24 -18.36 -0.51
C PHE A 149 0.42 -18.33 -1.90
N PHE A 150 0.24 -19.40 -2.65
CA PHE A 150 0.80 -19.53 -3.99
C PHE A 150 -0.27 -19.25 -5.04
N THR A 151 0.08 -18.42 -6.03
CA THR A 151 -0.74 -18.22 -7.21
C THR A 151 -0.03 -18.81 -8.42
N GLN A 152 -0.65 -19.78 -9.04
CA GLN A 152 -0.12 -20.39 -10.25
C GLN A 152 -0.33 -19.46 -11.46
N ASN A 153 0.73 -19.22 -12.23
CA ASN A 153 0.64 -18.52 -13.51
C ASN A 153 0.79 -19.52 -14.66
N ASN A 154 -0.34 -19.86 -15.30
CA ASN A 154 -0.36 -20.81 -16.41
C ASN A 154 0.16 -20.21 -17.72
N ASN A 155 0.23 -18.88 -17.83
CA ASN A 155 0.68 -18.17 -19.03
C ASN A 155 2.18 -17.87 -19.03
N PHE A 156 2.87 -18.13 -17.91
CA PHE A 156 4.30 -17.89 -17.76
C PHE A 156 5.00 -19.23 -17.48
N ARG A 157 5.31 -19.96 -18.55
CA ARG A 157 5.88 -21.29 -18.51
C ARG A 157 7.00 -21.41 -19.55
N LEU A 158 7.95 -22.28 -19.28
CA LEU A 158 8.92 -22.69 -20.27
C LEU A 158 8.22 -23.46 -21.41
N PRO A 159 8.74 -23.40 -22.65
CA PRO A 159 8.28 -24.25 -23.73
C PRO A 159 8.36 -25.73 -23.36
N ALA A 160 7.45 -26.55 -23.89
CA ALA A 160 7.51 -28.00 -23.71
C ALA A 160 8.68 -28.62 -24.49
N ASP A 161 9.15 -27.94 -25.53
CA ASP A 161 10.35 -28.33 -26.30
C ASP A 161 11.57 -27.62 -25.70
N ASP A 162 12.43 -28.40 -25.07
CA ASP A 162 13.67 -27.91 -24.41
C ASP A 162 14.68 -27.30 -25.40
N SER A 163 14.54 -27.58 -26.72
CA SER A 163 15.39 -27.01 -27.77
C SER A 163 14.89 -25.65 -28.29
N ALA A 164 13.70 -25.22 -27.88
CA ALA A 164 13.14 -23.95 -28.34
C ALA A 164 13.96 -22.76 -27.82
N PRO A 165 14.34 -21.81 -28.70
CA PRO A 165 15.06 -20.62 -28.28
C PRO A 165 14.16 -19.73 -27.42
N ILE A 166 14.70 -19.23 -26.30
CA ILE A 166 13.98 -18.40 -25.33
C ILE A 166 14.64 -17.03 -25.22
N ILE A 167 13.83 -15.97 -25.23
CA ILE A 167 14.27 -14.63 -24.84
C ILE A 167 13.57 -14.27 -23.53
N MET A 168 14.36 -13.96 -22.51
CA MET A 168 13.84 -13.54 -21.19
C MET A 168 14.06 -12.04 -21.00
N VAL A 169 13.01 -11.34 -20.58
CA VAL A 169 13.05 -9.91 -20.23
C VAL A 169 12.59 -9.76 -18.79
N GLY A 170 13.48 -9.31 -17.92
CA GLY A 170 13.25 -9.14 -16.48
C GLY A 170 13.30 -7.67 -16.06
N PRO A 171 12.24 -6.86 -16.24
CA PRO A 171 12.22 -5.49 -15.73
C PRO A 171 12.10 -5.46 -14.21
N GLY A 172 12.59 -4.38 -13.60
CA GLY A 172 12.52 -4.17 -12.15
C GLY A 172 13.69 -4.77 -11.39
N THR A 173 13.46 -5.81 -10.59
CA THR A 173 14.48 -6.52 -9.80
C THR A 173 15.07 -7.75 -10.50
N GLY A 174 14.59 -8.04 -11.68
CA GLY A 174 15.04 -9.17 -12.51
C GLY A 174 16.35 -8.90 -13.21
#